data_d06538d395df942876c12972e873d7de
#
_entry.id   d06538d395df942876c12972e873d7de
#
_cell.length_a   1.000
_cell.length_b   1.000
_cell.length_c   1.000
_cell.angle_alpha   90.00
_cell.angle_beta   90.00
_cell.angle_gamma   90.00
#
_symmetry.space_group_name_H-M   'P 1'
#
loop_
_entity.id
_entity.type
_entity.pdbx_description
1 polymer ?
#
loop_
_entity_poly.entity_id
_entity_poly.type
_entity_poly.pdbx_seq_one_letter_code
_entity_poly.pdbx_strand_id
1 'polypeptide(L)'
;MQDFDNAPVMTRELLQTAMQRENDRIKSERIKQEEFYAVKWVRTTVYTAVIQASTKGLTEQVIKVPNGFTQTMYDYAIKKINEWFPDCDKTVPEFSTLADSVSRSIRISWS
;
A
#
# COMPACT_ATOMS: atom_id res chain seq x y z
N MET A 1 7.79 -46.55 13.26
CA MET A 1 9.20 -46.30 12.93
C MET A 1 9.29 -45.70 11.54
N GLN A 2 9.96 -44.60 11.42
CA GLN A 2 10.14 -43.96 10.13
C GLN A 2 11.27 -44.62 9.36
N ASP A 3 10.97 -45.03 8.12
CA ASP A 3 11.92 -45.70 7.28
C ASP A 3 12.65 -44.65 6.39
N PHE A 4 13.91 -44.40 6.69
CA PHE A 4 14.69 -43.42 5.95
C PHE A 4 15.01 -43.85 4.51
N ASP A 5 14.94 -45.16 4.23
CA ASP A 5 15.16 -45.69 2.90
C ASP A 5 14.00 -45.44 1.95
N ASN A 6 12.83 -45.10 2.48
CA ASN A 6 11.60 -44.85 1.72
C ASN A 6 11.24 -43.37 1.65
N ALA A 7 12.21 -42.49 1.86
CA ALA A 7 11.97 -41.05 1.69
C ALA A 7 11.52 -40.76 0.25
N PRO A 8 10.57 -39.84 0.07
CA PRO A 8 10.12 -39.48 -1.28
C PRO A 8 11.27 -38.96 -2.12
N VAL A 9 11.26 -39.34 -3.40
CA VAL A 9 12.25 -38.84 -4.34
C VAL A 9 11.98 -37.36 -4.60
N MET A 10 12.96 -36.53 -4.37
CA MET A 10 12.86 -35.09 -4.61
C MET A 10 13.54 -34.76 -5.95
N THR A 11 12.72 -34.58 -6.97
CA THR A 11 13.22 -34.20 -8.30
C THR A 11 13.47 -32.68 -8.33
N ARG A 12 14.23 -32.26 -9.36
CA ARG A 12 14.48 -30.84 -9.61
C ARG A 12 13.13 -30.08 -9.75
N GLU A 13 12.19 -30.65 -10.47
CA GLU A 13 10.88 -30.03 -10.68
C GLU A 13 10.11 -29.85 -9.38
N LEU A 14 10.10 -30.85 -8.50
CA LEU A 14 9.44 -30.77 -7.21
C LEU A 14 10.06 -29.71 -6.32
N LEU A 15 11.39 -29.64 -6.30
CA LEU A 15 12.11 -28.63 -5.53
C LEU A 15 11.85 -27.22 -6.06
N GLN A 16 11.85 -27.04 -7.37
CA GLN A 16 11.55 -25.75 -7.98
C GLN A 16 10.12 -25.32 -7.73
N THR A 17 9.17 -26.23 -7.77
CA THR A 17 7.76 -25.97 -7.46
C THR A 17 7.60 -25.56 -6.00
N ALA A 18 8.28 -26.23 -5.08
CA ALA A 18 8.24 -25.90 -3.66
C ALA A 18 8.81 -24.51 -3.41
N MET A 19 9.92 -24.15 -4.05
CA MET A 19 10.51 -22.82 -3.95
C MET A 19 9.56 -21.75 -4.51
N GLN A 20 8.92 -22.03 -5.64
CA GLN A 20 7.99 -21.10 -6.26
C GLN A 20 6.79 -20.84 -5.36
N ARG A 21 6.23 -21.87 -4.75
CA ARG A 21 5.10 -21.75 -3.81
C ARG A 21 5.49 -20.91 -2.60
N GLU A 22 6.68 -21.13 -2.05
CA GLU A 22 7.16 -20.36 -0.90
C GLU A 22 7.38 -18.89 -1.26
N ASN A 23 7.96 -18.61 -2.42
CA ASN A 23 8.16 -17.27 -2.91
C ASN A 23 6.83 -16.54 -3.13
N ASP A 24 5.84 -17.23 -3.69
CA ASP A 24 4.51 -16.67 -3.90
C ASP A 24 3.82 -16.37 -2.57
N ARG A 25 3.97 -17.24 -1.57
CA ARG A 25 3.42 -17.04 -0.24
C ARG A 25 4.02 -15.81 0.44
N ILE A 26 5.34 -15.69 0.41
CA ILE A 26 6.06 -14.53 0.99
C ILE A 26 5.63 -13.24 0.32
N LYS A 27 5.55 -13.24 -1.00
CA LYS A 27 5.11 -12.07 -1.78
C LYS A 27 3.68 -11.66 -1.43
N SER A 28 2.78 -12.64 -1.31
CA SER A 28 1.38 -12.40 -0.97
C SER A 28 1.23 -11.80 0.44
N GLU A 29 1.96 -12.32 1.42
CA GLU A 29 1.95 -11.79 2.79
C GLU A 29 2.51 -10.36 2.84
N ARG A 30 3.56 -10.09 2.09
CA ARG A 30 4.16 -8.75 2.00
C ARG A 30 3.16 -7.74 1.43
N ILE A 31 2.45 -8.10 0.36
CA ILE A 31 1.43 -7.24 -0.24
C ILE A 31 0.32 -6.93 0.77
N LYS A 32 -0.15 -7.93 1.50
CA LYS A 32 -1.18 -7.74 2.52
C LYS A 32 -0.73 -6.77 3.62
N GLN A 33 0.52 -6.87 4.07
CA GLN A 33 1.07 -5.96 5.06
C GLN A 33 1.16 -4.54 4.51
N GLU A 34 1.62 -4.38 3.28
CA GLU A 34 1.70 -3.07 2.62
C GLU A 34 0.33 -2.43 2.47
N GLU A 35 -0.66 -3.21 2.05
CA GLU A 35 -2.05 -2.74 1.96
C GLU A 35 -2.60 -2.32 3.32
N PHE A 36 -2.32 -3.09 4.36
CA PHE A 36 -2.74 -2.76 5.73
C PHE A 36 -2.16 -1.42 6.20
N TYR A 37 -0.87 -1.21 5.99
CA TYR A 37 -0.24 0.06 6.35
C TYR A 37 -0.77 1.23 5.54
N ALA A 38 -1.05 1.01 4.26
CA ALA A 38 -1.63 2.05 3.42
C ALA A 38 -3.02 2.46 3.90
N VAL A 39 -3.88 1.50 4.20
CA VAL A 39 -5.23 1.76 4.74
C VAL A 39 -5.15 2.48 6.08
N LYS A 40 -4.27 2.02 6.96
CA LYS A 40 -4.07 2.64 8.27
C LYS A 40 -3.65 4.10 8.12
N TRP A 41 -2.72 4.37 7.22
CA TRP A 41 -2.28 5.73 6.95
C TRP A 41 -3.42 6.62 6.44
N VAL A 42 -4.20 6.13 5.48
CA VAL A 42 -5.33 6.89 4.96
C VAL A 42 -6.34 7.18 6.06
N ARG A 43 -6.68 6.18 6.84
CA ARG A 43 -7.69 6.32 7.91
C ARG A 43 -7.23 7.23 9.04
N THR A 44 -5.98 7.11 9.48
CA THR A 44 -5.47 7.85 10.64
C THR A 44 -4.92 9.22 10.27
N THR A 45 -4.26 9.35 9.13
CA THR A 45 -3.58 10.58 8.74
C THR A 45 -4.41 11.40 7.77
N VAL A 46 -4.81 10.79 6.64
CA VAL A 46 -5.51 11.51 5.58
C VAL A 46 -6.91 11.88 6.02
N TYR A 47 -7.67 10.92 6.50
CA TYR A 47 -9.06 11.14 6.93
C TYR A 47 -9.13 12.19 8.05
N THR A 48 -8.29 12.03 9.06
CA THR A 48 -8.24 12.97 10.20
C THR A 48 -7.86 14.38 9.75
N ALA A 49 -6.86 14.50 8.87
CA ALA A 49 -6.42 15.80 8.36
C ALA A 49 -7.53 16.50 7.57
N VAL A 50 -8.26 15.77 6.73
CA VAL A 50 -9.38 16.31 5.96
C VAL A 50 -10.51 16.77 6.88
N ILE A 51 -10.88 15.96 7.86
CA ILE A 51 -11.95 16.31 8.82
C ILE A 51 -11.55 17.54 9.63
N GLN A 52 -10.32 17.60 10.13
CA GLN A 52 -9.83 18.76 10.89
C GLN A 52 -9.81 20.03 10.04
N ALA A 53 -9.37 19.94 8.80
CA ALA A 53 -9.37 21.08 7.89
C ALA A 53 -10.79 21.56 7.61
N SER A 54 -11.73 20.64 7.40
CA SER A 54 -13.15 20.96 7.19
C SER A 54 -13.76 21.67 8.38
N THR A 55 -13.48 21.22 9.60
CA THR A 55 -13.99 21.86 10.81
C THR A 55 -13.42 23.26 11.04
N LYS A 56 -12.26 23.57 10.46
CA LYS A 56 -11.64 24.89 10.50
C LYS A 56 -12.14 25.81 9.37
N GLY A 57 -13.08 25.35 8.55
CA GLY A 57 -13.63 26.11 7.43
C GLY A 57 -12.76 26.10 6.18
N LEU A 58 -11.76 25.23 6.12
CA LEU A 58 -10.94 25.06 4.93
C LEU A 58 -11.66 24.20 3.89
N THR A 59 -11.30 24.38 2.62
CA THR A 59 -11.91 23.65 1.51
C THR A 59 -10.95 22.68 0.83
N GLU A 60 -9.72 22.61 1.35
CA GLU A 60 -8.72 21.70 0.82
C GLU A 60 -7.70 21.34 1.90
N GLN A 61 -7.02 20.23 1.69
CA GLN A 61 -5.94 19.79 2.56
C GLN A 61 -4.85 19.12 1.72
N VAL A 62 -3.60 19.44 2.05
CA VAL A 62 -2.43 18.81 1.45
C VAL A 62 -1.85 17.85 2.48
N ILE A 63 -1.63 16.60 2.08
CA ILE A 63 -1.12 15.55 2.94
C ILE A 63 0.21 15.05 2.36
N LYS A 64 1.24 15.02 3.17
CA LYS A 64 2.56 14.56 2.76
C LYS A 64 2.62 13.02 2.79
N VAL A 65 3.10 12.43 1.69
CA VAL A 65 3.28 10.98 1.60
C VAL A 65 4.55 10.57 2.35
N PRO A 66 4.49 9.57 3.25
CA PRO A 66 5.67 9.11 3.97
C PRO A 66 6.77 8.57 3.05
N ASN A 67 8.02 8.74 3.45
CA ASN A 67 9.18 8.31 2.66
C ASN A 67 9.30 6.80 2.47
N GLY A 68 8.71 6.03 3.37
CA GLY A 68 8.77 4.56 3.32
C GLY A 68 7.72 3.89 2.44
N PHE A 69 6.89 4.67 1.74
CA PHE A 69 5.85 4.08 0.89
C PHE A 69 6.46 3.44 -0.34
N THR A 70 6.04 2.19 -0.62
CA THR A 70 6.28 1.51 -1.88
C THR A 70 5.21 1.90 -2.88
N GLN A 71 5.41 1.57 -4.16
CA GLN A 71 4.39 1.80 -5.17
C GLN A 71 3.08 1.09 -4.83
N THR A 72 3.16 -0.15 -4.33
CA THR A 72 1.98 -0.92 -3.90
C THR A 72 1.21 -0.17 -2.80
N MET A 73 1.89 0.33 -1.79
CA MET A 73 1.28 1.10 -0.71
C MET A 73 0.64 2.38 -1.23
N TYR A 74 1.34 3.10 -2.10
CA TYR A 74 0.85 4.34 -2.68
C TYR A 74 -0.41 4.11 -3.51
N ASP A 75 -0.40 3.14 -4.42
CA ASP A 75 -1.53 2.82 -5.28
C ASP A 75 -2.76 2.41 -4.47
N TYR A 76 -2.55 1.61 -3.43
CA TYR A 76 -3.63 1.17 -2.55
C TYR A 76 -4.19 2.33 -1.72
N ALA A 77 -3.33 3.21 -1.24
CA ALA A 77 -3.75 4.41 -0.51
C ALA A 77 -4.61 5.31 -1.40
N ILE A 78 -4.20 5.53 -2.65
CA ILE A 78 -4.97 6.32 -3.61
C ILE A 78 -6.34 5.69 -3.87
N LYS A 79 -6.38 4.38 -4.04
CA LYS A 79 -7.64 3.64 -4.21
C LYS A 79 -8.58 3.89 -3.02
N LYS A 80 -8.08 3.83 -1.80
CA LYS A 80 -8.88 4.08 -0.59
C LYS A 80 -9.31 5.53 -0.46
N ILE A 81 -8.47 6.47 -0.82
CA ILE A 81 -8.82 7.88 -0.85
C ILE A 81 -9.99 8.11 -1.84
N ASN A 82 -9.92 7.50 -3.01
CA ASN A 82 -11.00 7.60 -4.00
C ASN A 82 -12.31 6.96 -3.51
N GLU A 83 -12.24 5.86 -2.76
CA GLU A 83 -13.42 5.21 -2.19
C GLU A 83 -14.05 6.04 -1.06
N TRP A 84 -13.23 6.68 -0.23
CA TRP A 84 -13.70 7.39 0.96
C TRP A 84 -14.04 8.85 0.71
N PHE A 85 -13.49 9.44 -0.35
CA PHE A 85 -13.77 10.82 -0.76
C PHE A 85 -14.15 10.88 -2.24
N PRO A 86 -15.25 10.21 -2.64
CA PRO A 86 -15.58 10.09 -4.07
C PRO A 86 -15.95 11.42 -4.73
N ASP A 87 -16.49 12.36 -3.96
CA ASP A 87 -16.95 13.66 -4.51
C ASP A 87 -15.90 14.77 -4.39
N CYS A 88 -14.71 14.44 -3.89
CA CYS A 88 -13.64 15.42 -3.73
C CYS A 88 -12.71 15.40 -4.94
N ASP A 89 -12.18 16.57 -5.29
CA ASP A 89 -11.11 16.67 -6.27
C ASP A 89 -9.79 16.27 -5.64
N LYS A 90 -9.00 15.47 -6.36
CA LYS A 90 -7.72 14.96 -5.86
C LYS A 90 -6.63 15.27 -6.86
N THR A 91 -5.56 15.86 -6.38
CA THR A 91 -4.33 16.04 -7.14
C THR A 91 -3.32 15.05 -6.61
N VAL A 92 -3.02 14.03 -7.40
CA VAL A 92 -2.18 12.90 -7.01
C VAL A 92 -0.99 12.83 -7.96
N PRO A 93 0.24 13.04 -7.47
CA PRO A 93 1.43 12.90 -8.31
C PRO A 93 1.67 11.43 -8.64
N GLU A 94 2.37 11.18 -9.75
CA GLU A 94 2.81 9.84 -10.09
C GLU A 94 3.88 9.38 -9.09
N PHE A 95 3.90 8.07 -8.82
CA PHE A 95 4.86 7.51 -7.86
C PHE A 95 6.31 7.79 -8.25
N SER A 96 6.62 7.80 -9.53
CA SER A 96 7.97 8.10 -10.01
C SER A 96 8.46 9.49 -9.61
N THR A 97 7.57 10.46 -9.47
CA THR A 97 7.90 11.82 -9.04
C THR A 97 8.08 11.93 -7.53
N LEU A 98 7.62 10.94 -6.77
CA LEU A 98 7.79 10.90 -5.32
C LEU A 98 9.23 10.62 -4.89
N ALA A 99 10.09 10.19 -5.81
CA ALA A 99 11.51 10.04 -5.55
C ALA A 99 12.17 11.39 -5.23
N ASP A 100 11.56 12.48 -5.69
CA ASP A 100 12.02 13.83 -5.41
C ASP A 100 11.34 14.34 -4.15
N SER A 101 12.12 14.60 -3.12
CA SER A 101 11.61 14.88 -1.76
C SER A 101 10.72 16.13 -1.63
N VAL A 102 10.69 16.98 -2.65
CA VAL A 102 9.97 18.26 -2.62
C VAL A 102 8.49 18.12 -2.99
N SER A 103 8.09 17.06 -3.72
CA SER A 103 6.76 16.93 -4.34
C SER A 103 5.91 15.80 -3.77
N ARG A 104 6.23 15.28 -2.59
CA ARG A 104 5.53 14.13 -1.98
C ARG A 104 4.24 14.54 -1.28
N SER A 105 3.31 15.13 -2.01
CA SER A 105 2.07 15.60 -1.41
C SER A 105 0.86 15.23 -2.25
N ILE A 106 -0.20 14.79 -1.57
CA ILE A 106 -1.51 14.57 -2.16
C ILE A 106 -2.40 15.73 -1.71
N ARG A 107 -3.11 16.34 -2.66
CA ARG A 107 -4.06 17.41 -2.37
C ARG A 107 -5.47 16.89 -2.55
N ILE A 108 -6.32 17.12 -1.55
CA ILE A 108 -7.74 16.79 -1.58
C ILE A 108 -8.52 18.08 -1.40
N SER A 109 -9.43 18.35 -2.32
CA SER A 109 -10.27 19.55 -2.32
C SER A 109 -11.74 19.18 -2.35
N TRP A 110 -12.53 19.84 -1.50
CA TRP A 110 -13.97 19.64 -1.42
C TRP A 110 -14.75 20.94 -1.63
N SER A 111 -14.12 21.91 -2.22
CA SER A 111 -14.76 23.17 -2.56
C SER A 111 -15.79 23.03 -3.68
#